data_21a5013c66aca1e648bce5d995c17e18
#
_entry.id   21a5013c66aca1e648bce5d995c17e18
#
_cell.length_a   1.000
_cell.length_b   1.000
_cell.length_c   1.000
_cell.angle_alpha   90.00
_cell.angle_beta   90.00
_cell.angle_gamma   90.00
#
_symmetry.space_group_name_H-M   'P 1'
#
loop_
_entity.id
_entity.type
_entity.pdbx_description
1 polymer ?
#
loop_
_entity_poly.entity_id
_entity_poly.type
_entity_poly.pdbx_seq_one_letter_code
_entity_poly.pdbx_strand_id
1 'polypeptide(L)'
;MDSNYEKGKKLLKGGYTQYTPDGRANFVKAGAYGKLPKKGAYQYIYFACKGRVGHVAVVEKCEIDYDKRVFTTWTIEGNTSSQTWDSNGGMVSRKVYKDIPFDSVGVGTNAHIDGFGYPAFGEDTCTPDELIKAFGDEMGYIEKRNDQYNGDTQRNATEWEKTVNKGINNFTKYGIWMHCNGVQWCAQSASWAAWLACKIHSEKKKTGWSTDGYEWYYQIDGVFVKNQWLYIDGRWYAFDGAGHMVRGWFLSEDEWYYLNPEDGAMLNDQWLEYRGSWYYLTHSGAMAKNTFVKDGNKYCYIDSDGKWDRQYRDSVEPGTEVIKHE
;
A
#
# COMPACT_ATOMS: atom_id res chain seq x y z
N MET A 1 -13.99 10.41 12.01
CA MET A 1 -13.10 9.34 12.52
C MET A 1 -12.52 8.61 11.32
N ASP A 2 -11.24 8.37 11.27
CA ASP A 2 -10.59 7.69 10.14
C ASP A 2 -11.17 6.28 10.00
N SER A 3 -11.71 5.93 8.82
CA SER A 3 -12.29 4.60 8.55
C SER A 3 -11.28 3.46 8.77
N ASN A 4 -10.00 3.72 8.57
CA ASN A 4 -8.91 2.76 8.79
C ASN A 4 -8.69 2.50 10.28
N TYR A 5 -9.00 3.46 11.15
CA TYR A 5 -8.95 3.28 12.59
C TYR A 5 -9.97 2.23 13.06
N GLU A 6 -11.19 2.25 12.54
CA GLU A 6 -12.21 1.24 12.87
C GLU A 6 -11.88 -0.14 12.31
N LYS A 7 -11.27 -0.22 11.11
CA LYS A 7 -10.81 -1.49 10.53
C LYS A 7 -9.75 -2.18 11.38
N GLY A 8 -8.77 -1.44 11.87
CA GLY A 8 -7.76 -1.99 12.77
C GLY A 8 -8.33 -2.43 14.12
N LYS A 9 -9.34 -1.75 14.66
CA LYS A 9 -10.08 -2.21 15.84
C LYS A 9 -10.79 -3.53 15.57
N LYS A 10 -11.45 -3.68 14.41
CA LYS A 10 -12.09 -4.92 13.96
C LYS A 10 -11.06 -6.05 13.86
N LEU A 11 -9.90 -5.78 13.24
CA LEU A 11 -8.79 -6.71 13.12
C LEU A 11 -8.38 -7.25 14.49
N LEU A 12 -8.24 -6.39 15.49
CA LEU A 12 -7.79 -6.71 16.85
C LEU A 12 -8.90 -7.20 17.78
N LYS A 13 -10.11 -7.47 17.26
CA LYS A 13 -11.23 -8.07 18.02
C LYS A 13 -11.74 -7.27 19.23
N GLY A 14 -11.40 -6.02 19.35
CA GLY A 14 -11.86 -5.19 20.49
C GLY A 14 -11.19 -3.84 20.59
N GLY A 15 -10.14 -3.64 19.84
CA GLY A 15 -9.49 -2.35 19.68
C GLY A 15 -8.02 -2.32 20.00
N TYR A 16 -7.45 -1.15 19.78
CA TYR A 16 -6.05 -0.87 20.06
C TYR A 16 -5.80 -0.81 21.57
N THR A 17 -4.66 -1.30 22.00
CA THR A 17 -4.29 -1.27 23.40
C THR A 17 -2.84 -0.82 23.57
N GLN A 18 -2.59 -0.09 24.63
CA GLN A 18 -1.25 0.24 25.12
C GLN A 18 -0.81 -0.73 26.23
N TYR A 19 -1.72 -1.58 26.71
CA TYR A 19 -1.49 -2.50 27.82
C TYR A 19 -1.71 -3.94 27.34
N THR A 20 -0.67 -4.75 27.44
CA THR A 20 -0.64 -6.11 26.88
C THR A 20 -1.76 -7.03 27.41
N PRO A 21 -2.10 -7.02 28.74
CA PRO A 21 -3.22 -7.83 29.24
C PRO A 21 -4.57 -7.49 28.62
N ASP A 22 -4.84 -6.22 28.30
CA ASP A 22 -6.10 -5.79 27.67
C ASP A 22 -6.20 -6.33 26.25
N GLY A 23 -5.09 -6.29 25.49
CA GLY A 23 -5.02 -6.86 24.14
C GLY A 23 -5.31 -8.36 24.15
N ARG A 24 -4.72 -9.10 25.10
CA ARG A 24 -5.04 -10.51 25.33
C ARG A 24 -6.52 -10.73 25.66
N ALA A 25 -7.04 -9.93 26.59
CA ALA A 25 -8.42 -10.04 27.03
C ALA A 25 -9.44 -9.82 25.89
N ASN A 26 -9.15 -8.91 24.95
CA ASN A 26 -9.97 -8.70 23.77
C ASN A 26 -10.10 -9.97 22.92
N PHE A 27 -8.99 -10.66 22.64
CA PHE A 27 -9.01 -11.92 21.88
C PHE A 27 -9.71 -13.05 22.65
N VAL A 28 -9.49 -13.16 23.96
CA VAL A 28 -10.16 -14.15 24.79
C VAL A 28 -11.68 -13.92 24.80
N LYS A 29 -12.12 -12.68 25.03
CA LYS A 29 -13.54 -12.30 25.03
C LYS A 29 -14.21 -12.57 23.67
N ALA A 30 -13.49 -12.40 22.59
CA ALA A 30 -13.99 -12.66 21.23
C ALA A 30 -13.94 -14.15 20.81
N GLY A 31 -13.51 -15.07 21.70
CA GLY A 31 -13.31 -16.49 21.33
C GLY A 31 -12.21 -16.72 20.28
N ALA A 32 -11.31 -15.75 20.12
CA ALA A 32 -10.24 -15.75 19.10
C ALA A 32 -8.85 -15.91 19.76
N TYR A 33 -8.76 -16.74 20.79
CA TYR A 33 -7.52 -17.03 21.52
C TYR A 33 -7.27 -18.53 21.61
N GLY A 34 -6.04 -18.97 21.45
CA GLY A 34 -5.71 -20.40 21.46
C GLY A 34 -4.24 -20.68 21.77
N LYS A 35 -3.90 -21.98 21.74
CA LYS A 35 -2.58 -22.50 22.15
C LYS A 35 -1.60 -22.72 21.00
N LEU A 36 -2.05 -22.76 19.75
CA LEU A 36 -1.19 -23.02 18.60
C LEU A 36 -0.94 -21.76 17.78
N PRO A 37 0.28 -21.56 17.27
CA PRO A 37 0.59 -20.39 16.47
C PRO A 37 -0.08 -20.44 15.10
N LYS A 38 -0.35 -19.24 14.55
CA LYS A 38 -0.71 -19.02 13.16
C LYS A 38 0.05 -17.80 12.65
N LYS A 39 0.37 -17.77 11.36
CA LYS A 39 0.96 -16.59 10.71
C LYS A 39 0.07 -15.37 10.93
N GLY A 40 0.66 -14.26 11.37
CA GLY A 40 -0.05 -13.02 11.73
C GLY A 40 -0.71 -13.03 13.11
N ALA A 41 -0.66 -14.13 13.87
CA ALA A 41 -1.19 -14.18 15.23
C ALA A 41 -0.38 -13.31 16.18
N TYR A 42 -1.03 -12.84 17.24
CA TYR A 42 -0.41 -12.10 18.33
C TYR A 42 0.01 -13.08 19.43
N GLN A 43 1.33 -13.34 19.55
CA GLN A 43 1.91 -14.20 20.58
C GLN A 43 2.05 -13.42 21.88
N TYR A 44 1.40 -13.86 22.94
CA TYR A 44 1.44 -13.27 24.27
C TYR A 44 2.41 -14.02 25.17
N ILE A 45 3.22 -13.26 25.91
CA ILE A 45 4.26 -13.80 26.79
C ILE A 45 3.96 -13.41 28.23
N TYR A 46 3.88 -14.42 29.10
CA TYR A 46 3.79 -14.27 30.53
C TYR A 46 5.16 -14.04 31.16
N PHE A 47 5.25 -13.12 32.08
CA PHE A 47 6.43 -12.87 32.89
C PHE A 47 6.15 -13.17 34.38
N ALA A 48 6.92 -14.08 34.97
CA ALA A 48 6.82 -14.43 36.38
C ALA A 48 7.02 -13.23 37.33
N CYS A 49 7.97 -12.36 37.01
CA CYS A 49 8.26 -11.14 37.78
C CYS A 49 7.12 -10.13 37.81
N LYS A 50 6.20 -10.20 36.81
CA LYS A 50 5.04 -9.32 36.69
C LYS A 50 3.72 -10.02 37.12
N GLY A 51 3.74 -11.33 37.29
CA GLY A 51 2.55 -12.15 37.58
C GLY A 51 1.47 -12.09 36.49
N ARG A 52 1.81 -11.70 35.25
CA ARG A 52 0.86 -11.48 34.15
C ARG A 52 1.54 -11.54 32.79
N VAL A 53 0.75 -11.55 31.72
CA VAL A 53 1.27 -11.25 30.38
C VAL A 53 1.82 -9.82 30.35
N GLY A 54 3.01 -9.68 29.86
CA GLY A 54 3.72 -8.40 29.87
C GLY A 54 4.37 -8.04 28.54
N HIS A 55 4.25 -8.93 27.55
CA HIS A 55 4.79 -8.71 26.21
C HIS A 55 3.90 -9.31 25.13
N VAL A 56 3.93 -8.71 23.95
CA VAL A 56 3.23 -9.20 22.76
C VAL A 56 4.13 -9.07 21.55
N ALA A 57 4.05 -10.09 20.69
CA ALA A 57 4.76 -10.23 19.44
C ALA A 57 3.79 -10.54 18.30
N VAL A 58 4.16 -10.24 17.05
CA VAL A 58 3.44 -10.71 15.87
C VAL A 58 4.18 -11.90 15.26
N VAL A 59 3.50 -13.00 15.04
CA VAL A 59 4.07 -14.21 14.44
C VAL A 59 4.28 -13.97 12.94
N GLU A 60 5.54 -13.88 12.53
CA GLU A 60 5.94 -13.74 11.12
C GLU A 60 5.83 -15.08 10.38
N LYS A 61 6.30 -16.14 11.03
CA LYS A 61 6.30 -17.52 10.53
C LYS A 61 6.10 -18.48 11.70
N CYS A 62 5.50 -19.64 11.44
CA CYS A 62 5.47 -20.74 12.40
C CYS A 62 5.63 -22.09 11.69
N GLU A 63 6.23 -23.02 12.39
CA GLU A 63 6.36 -24.43 12.03
C GLU A 63 5.83 -25.28 13.18
N ILE A 64 4.97 -26.26 12.89
CA ILE A 64 4.30 -27.11 13.89
C ILE A 64 4.66 -28.56 13.58
N ASP A 65 5.28 -29.23 14.54
CA ASP A 65 5.53 -30.67 14.50
C ASP A 65 4.51 -31.36 15.42
N TYR A 66 3.48 -31.93 14.81
CA TYR A 66 2.40 -32.60 15.53
C TYR A 66 2.85 -33.94 16.16
N ASP A 67 3.84 -34.61 15.57
CA ASP A 67 4.35 -35.89 16.06
C ASP A 67 5.13 -35.68 17.35
N LYS A 68 6.00 -34.68 17.41
CA LYS A 68 6.74 -34.28 18.60
C LYS A 68 5.94 -33.39 19.55
N ARG A 69 4.77 -32.91 19.12
CA ARG A 69 3.93 -31.96 19.87
C ARG A 69 4.66 -30.68 20.28
N VAL A 70 5.44 -30.11 19.34
CA VAL A 70 6.17 -28.84 19.51
C VAL A 70 5.90 -27.90 18.36
N PHE A 71 6.15 -26.61 18.57
CA PHE A 71 6.20 -25.63 17.50
C PHE A 71 7.39 -24.68 17.63
N THR A 72 7.77 -24.08 16.51
CA THR A 72 8.71 -22.95 16.45
C THR A 72 8.01 -21.74 15.88
N THR A 73 8.19 -20.57 16.50
CA THR A 73 7.70 -19.30 15.98
C THR A 73 8.85 -18.33 15.71
N TRP A 74 8.78 -17.63 14.61
CA TRP A 74 9.57 -16.43 14.31
C TRP A 74 8.64 -15.23 14.48
N THR A 75 9.05 -14.26 15.26
CA THR A 75 8.22 -13.11 15.64
C THR A 75 8.89 -11.79 15.32
N ILE A 76 8.07 -10.75 15.12
CA ILE A 76 8.48 -9.35 15.11
C ILE A 76 7.93 -8.72 16.39
N GLU A 77 8.79 -8.03 17.12
CA GLU A 77 8.51 -7.54 18.47
C GLU A 77 8.98 -6.09 18.65
N GLY A 78 8.13 -5.26 19.23
CA GLY A 78 8.52 -3.94 19.71
C GLY A 78 8.92 -3.95 21.18
N ASN A 79 9.77 -3.03 21.58
CA ASN A 79 10.29 -2.94 22.95
C ASN A 79 11.00 -4.23 23.42
N THR A 80 11.91 -4.74 22.61
CA THR A 80 12.60 -6.00 22.89
C THR A 80 14.10 -5.88 22.61
N SER A 81 14.90 -6.74 23.21
CA SER A 81 16.32 -6.96 22.87
C SER A 81 16.48 -8.16 21.97
N SER A 82 17.55 -8.22 21.21
CA SER A 82 17.82 -9.33 20.29
C SER A 82 18.17 -10.66 20.96
N GLN A 83 18.43 -10.70 22.28
CA GLN A 83 19.08 -11.86 22.93
C GLN A 83 18.38 -12.44 24.17
N THR A 84 17.37 -11.80 24.75
CA THR A 84 16.76 -12.25 26.01
C THR A 84 15.23 -12.20 25.97
N TRP A 85 14.57 -12.94 26.91
CA TRP A 85 13.13 -12.83 27.20
C TRP A 85 12.75 -11.47 27.82
N ASP A 86 13.61 -10.46 27.70
CA ASP A 86 13.39 -9.14 28.24
C ASP A 86 12.52 -8.30 27.33
N SER A 87 11.47 -7.70 27.90
CA SER A 87 10.58 -6.77 27.21
C SER A 87 11.06 -5.32 27.25
N ASN A 88 12.29 -5.06 27.64
CA ASN A 88 12.82 -3.70 27.80
C ASN A 88 14.06 -3.44 26.94
N GLY A 89 14.10 -4.01 25.75
CA GLY A 89 15.23 -3.88 24.82
C GLY A 89 15.23 -2.64 23.95
N GLY A 90 14.20 -1.82 24.00
CA GLY A 90 14.14 -0.49 23.36
C GLY A 90 14.10 -0.45 21.85
N MET A 91 13.87 -1.58 21.13
CA MET A 91 13.86 -1.63 19.66
C MET A 91 12.80 -2.55 19.09
N VAL A 92 12.55 -2.41 17.78
CA VAL A 92 11.82 -3.42 16.98
C VAL A 92 12.84 -4.45 16.48
N SER A 93 12.62 -5.72 16.80
CA SER A 93 13.53 -6.82 16.49
C SER A 93 12.80 -8.13 16.17
N ARG A 94 13.48 -9.05 15.49
CA ARG A 94 13.01 -10.44 15.32
C ARG A 94 13.50 -11.33 16.44
N LYS A 95 12.63 -12.26 16.86
CA LYS A 95 12.97 -13.35 17.77
C LYS A 95 12.53 -14.70 17.25
N VAL A 96 13.14 -15.75 17.80
CA VAL A 96 12.78 -17.15 17.53
C VAL A 96 12.51 -17.87 18.85
N TYR A 97 11.33 -18.49 18.94
CA TYR A 97 10.95 -19.37 20.05
C TYR A 97 10.92 -20.79 19.52
N LYS A 98 11.92 -21.58 19.88
CA LYS A 98 12.25 -22.86 19.24
C LYS A 98 11.71 -24.03 20.05
N ASP A 99 11.15 -25.04 19.35
CA ASP A 99 10.73 -26.31 19.89
C ASP A 99 9.88 -26.20 21.17
N ILE A 100 8.92 -25.27 21.16
CA ILE A 100 8.03 -25.01 22.31
C ILE A 100 6.99 -26.14 22.43
N PRO A 101 6.93 -26.88 23.54
CA PRO A 101 5.93 -27.92 23.73
C PRO A 101 4.51 -27.36 23.80
N PHE A 102 3.54 -28.03 23.17
CA PHE A 102 2.13 -27.62 23.21
C PHE A 102 1.60 -27.46 24.63
N ASP A 103 2.03 -28.38 25.50
CA ASP A 103 1.54 -28.44 26.87
C ASP A 103 2.17 -27.38 27.80
N SER A 104 3.22 -26.69 27.34
CA SER A 104 3.83 -25.56 28.05
C SER A 104 3.10 -24.23 27.83
N VAL A 105 2.23 -24.14 26.84
CA VAL A 105 1.51 -22.90 26.51
C VAL A 105 0.42 -22.60 27.53
N GLY A 106 0.54 -21.44 28.18
CA GLY A 106 -0.38 -20.99 29.21
C GLY A 106 -0.21 -21.73 30.55
N VAL A 107 0.92 -22.42 30.77
CA VAL A 107 1.16 -23.24 31.95
C VAL A 107 2.48 -22.86 32.63
N GLY A 108 2.43 -22.70 33.95
CA GLY A 108 3.61 -22.50 34.80
C GLY A 108 3.73 -21.10 35.39
N THR A 109 4.64 -20.97 36.33
CA THR A 109 4.97 -19.74 37.05
C THR A 109 6.16 -18.99 36.48
N ASN A 110 6.96 -19.66 35.65
CA ASN A 110 8.09 -19.06 34.95
C ASN A 110 7.66 -18.29 33.66
N ALA A 111 8.59 -17.54 33.07
CA ALA A 111 8.32 -16.90 31.78
C ALA A 111 8.00 -17.96 30.72
N HIS A 112 6.86 -17.78 30.02
CA HIS A 112 6.39 -18.74 29.01
C HIS A 112 5.48 -18.04 27.97
N ILE A 113 5.19 -18.71 26.85
CA ILE A 113 4.14 -18.29 25.93
C ILE A 113 2.79 -18.58 26.57
N ASP A 114 2.00 -17.53 26.79
CA ASP A 114 0.64 -17.65 27.39
C ASP A 114 -0.38 -18.15 26.36
N GLY A 115 -0.23 -17.76 25.09
CA GLY A 115 -1.06 -18.18 23.99
C GLY A 115 -1.04 -17.20 22.83
N PHE A 116 -1.98 -17.38 21.91
CA PHE A 116 -2.06 -16.66 20.64
C PHE A 116 -3.43 -16.04 20.42
N GLY A 117 -3.46 -14.72 20.16
CA GLY A 117 -4.64 -14.03 19.69
C GLY A 117 -4.71 -14.08 18.16
N TYR A 118 -5.89 -14.41 17.60
CA TYR A 118 -6.08 -14.55 16.17
C TYR A 118 -6.84 -13.34 15.59
N PRO A 119 -6.14 -12.46 14.84
CA PRO A 119 -6.77 -11.29 14.21
C PRO A 119 -7.86 -11.67 13.22
N ALA A 120 -8.81 -10.76 13.00
CA ALA A 120 -9.89 -10.91 12.03
C ALA A 120 -9.43 -10.48 10.63
N PHE A 121 -8.52 -11.23 10.02
CA PHE A 121 -8.08 -11.00 8.66
C PHE A 121 -9.22 -11.17 7.65
N GLY A 122 -9.23 -10.35 6.60
CA GLY A 122 -10.21 -10.40 5.53
C GLY A 122 -10.27 -9.11 4.71
N GLU A 123 -11.18 -9.07 3.74
CA GLU A 123 -11.31 -7.98 2.77
C GLU A 123 -11.55 -6.60 3.37
N ASP A 124 -12.23 -6.53 4.51
CA ASP A 124 -12.51 -5.27 5.21
C ASP A 124 -11.42 -4.84 6.19
N THR A 125 -10.36 -5.62 6.34
CA THR A 125 -9.28 -5.35 7.28
C THR A 125 -7.93 -5.33 6.57
N CYS A 126 -7.15 -6.40 6.67
CA CYS A 126 -5.91 -6.65 5.94
C CYS A 126 -5.60 -8.14 5.93
N THR A 127 -4.53 -8.53 5.23
CA THR A 127 -4.00 -9.89 5.23
C THR A 127 -2.92 -10.07 6.30
N PRO A 128 -2.58 -11.33 6.69
CA PRO A 128 -1.44 -11.60 7.57
C PRO A 128 -0.12 -11.03 7.01
N ASP A 129 0.10 -11.12 5.70
CA ASP A 129 1.34 -10.62 5.05
C ASP A 129 1.45 -9.10 5.12
N GLU A 130 0.35 -8.38 4.98
CA GLU A 130 0.33 -6.92 5.13
C GLU A 130 0.60 -6.48 6.56
N LEU A 131 0.05 -7.18 7.57
CA LEU A 131 0.37 -6.92 8.97
C LEU A 131 1.86 -7.17 9.25
N ILE A 132 2.38 -8.31 8.80
CA ILE A 132 3.79 -8.68 8.98
C ILE A 132 4.70 -7.69 8.29
N LYS A 133 4.37 -7.27 7.06
CA LYS A 133 5.13 -6.25 6.33
C LYS A 133 5.11 -4.90 7.03
N ALA A 134 3.95 -4.41 7.45
CA ALA A 134 3.83 -3.13 8.15
C ALA A 134 4.68 -3.08 9.43
N PHE A 135 4.74 -4.18 10.18
CA PHE A 135 5.58 -4.26 11.38
C PHE A 135 7.05 -4.58 11.03
N GLY A 136 7.30 -5.40 10.02
CA GLY A 136 8.64 -5.79 9.59
C GLY A 136 9.45 -4.62 9.03
N ASP A 137 8.79 -3.69 8.35
CA ASP A 137 9.43 -2.47 7.82
C ASP A 137 9.93 -1.53 8.95
N GLU A 138 9.48 -1.74 10.20
CA GLU A 138 9.98 -1.03 11.39
C GLU A 138 11.23 -1.66 12.02
N MET A 139 11.73 -2.76 11.47
CA MET A 139 12.95 -3.40 12.00
C MET A 139 14.09 -2.41 12.18
N GLY A 140 14.71 -2.43 13.37
CA GLY A 140 15.76 -1.49 13.74
C GLY A 140 15.26 -0.13 14.27
N TYR A 141 13.93 0.10 14.37
CA TYR A 141 13.43 1.28 15.07
C TYR A 141 13.80 1.19 16.54
N ILE A 142 14.48 2.25 17.04
CA ILE A 142 14.96 2.36 18.41
C ILE A 142 14.15 3.45 19.11
N GLU A 143 13.77 3.21 20.38
CA GLU A 143 13.11 4.21 21.22
C GLU A 143 13.93 5.50 21.35
N LYS A 144 13.26 6.61 21.65
CA LYS A 144 13.83 7.93 21.62
C LYS A 144 14.13 8.45 23.02
N ARG A 145 14.98 9.47 23.08
CA ARG A 145 15.36 10.12 24.33
C ARG A 145 14.21 10.97 24.91
N ASN A 146 13.45 11.60 24.03
CA ASN A 146 12.34 12.49 24.36
C ASN A 146 11.36 12.59 23.16
N ASP A 147 10.38 13.47 23.24
CA ASP A 147 9.32 13.66 22.26
C ASP A 147 9.64 14.65 21.13
N GLN A 148 10.86 15.19 21.05
CA GLN A 148 11.21 16.22 20.06
C GLN A 148 11.14 15.72 18.63
N TYR A 149 11.55 14.46 18.38
CA TYR A 149 11.42 13.83 17.08
C TYR A 149 11.38 12.31 17.22
N ASN A 150 10.22 11.70 16.90
CA ASN A 150 9.98 10.29 17.07
C ASN A 150 9.62 9.56 15.74
N GLY A 151 9.56 10.30 14.64
CA GLY A 151 9.15 9.80 13.32
C GLY A 151 7.69 10.07 12.99
N ASP A 152 7.36 9.91 11.70
CA ASP A 152 5.99 10.08 11.21
C ASP A 152 5.10 8.94 11.69
N THR A 153 3.98 9.28 12.32
CA THR A 153 3.03 8.31 12.87
C THR A 153 2.14 7.67 11.80
N GLN A 154 2.11 8.21 10.58
CA GLN A 154 1.18 7.83 9.51
C GLN A 154 1.75 6.82 8.51
N ARG A 155 3.05 6.50 8.59
CA ARG A 155 3.77 5.59 7.71
C ARG A 155 4.92 4.89 8.44
N ASN A 156 5.54 3.91 7.78
CA ASN A 156 6.77 3.30 8.28
C ASN A 156 7.91 4.33 8.41
N ALA A 157 8.78 4.10 9.40
CA ALA A 157 9.94 4.95 9.64
C ALA A 157 10.98 4.76 8.53
N THR A 158 11.56 5.86 8.06
CA THR A 158 12.78 5.83 7.24
C THR A 158 13.98 5.33 8.06
N GLU A 159 15.05 4.92 7.40
CA GLU A 159 16.25 4.43 8.08
C GLU A 159 16.85 5.50 9.04
N TRP A 160 16.79 6.78 8.65
CA TRP A 160 17.20 7.87 9.53
C TRP A 160 16.27 8.01 10.76
N GLU A 161 14.96 7.97 10.55
CA GLU A 161 13.96 8.05 11.62
C GLU A 161 14.08 6.89 12.61
N LYS A 162 14.48 5.70 12.18
CA LYS A 162 14.68 4.56 13.06
C LYS A 162 15.73 4.83 14.14
N THR A 163 16.77 5.58 13.84
CA THR A 163 17.94 5.75 14.72
C THR A 163 18.12 7.15 15.26
N VAL A 164 17.48 8.19 14.68
CA VAL A 164 17.59 9.58 15.17
C VAL A 164 17.06 9.71 16.59
N ASN A 165 17.63 10.63 17.37
CA ASN A 165 17.21 10.92 18.76
C ASN A 165 17.11 9.68 19.67
N LYS A 166 17.90 8.62 19.41
CA LYS A 166 17.86 7.36 20.16
C LYS A 166 18.09 7.59 21.67
N GLY A 167 17.38 6.82 22.48
CA GLY A 167 17.45 6.87 23.94
C GLY A 167 16.98 5.57 24.58
N ILE A 168 16.65 5.63 25.85
CA ILE A 168 16.16 4.51 26.67
C ILE A 168 14.91 4.89 27.49
N ASN A 169 14.16 5.90 27.05
CA ASN A 169 13.07 6.51 27.84
C ASN A 169 11.67 6.13 27.33
N ASN A 170 11.55 5.11 26.49
CA ASN A 170 10.29 4.64 25.92
C ASN A 170 9.50 5.70 25.09
N PHE A 171 10.16 6.74 24.61
CA PHE A 171 9.53 7.66 23.67
C PHE A 171 9.51 7.06 22.26
N THR A 172 8.36 6.97 21.63
CA THR A 172 8.21 6.37 20.31
C THR A 172 7.11 7.05 19.49
N LYS A 173 7.16 6.92 18.16
CA LYS A 173 6.05 7.34 17.31
C LYS A 173 4.75 6.58 17.62
N TYR A 174 4.83 5.35 18.10
CA TYR A 174 3.67 4.54 18.51
C TYR A 174 3.00 5.11 19.75
N GLY A 175 3.81 5.57 20.70
CA GLY A 175 3.33 6.26 21.89
C GLY A 175 2.67 7.60 21.56
N ILE A 176 3.24 8.37 20.63
CA ILE A 176 2.63 9.61 20.11
C ILE A 176 1.28 9.28 19.44
N TRP A 177 1.23 8.28 18.57
CA TRP A 177 0.01 7.85 17.87
C TRP A 177 -1.11 7.44 18.85
N MET A 178 -0.76 6.82 19.97
CA MET A 178 -1.70 6.41 21.02
C MET A 178 -1.93 7.48 22.10
N HIS A 179 -1.35 8.67 21.98
CA HIS A 179 -1.37 9.72 22.99
C HIS A 179 -0.88 9.27 24.38
N CYS A 180 0.06 8.31 24.41
CA CYS A 180 0.62 7.72 25.61
C CYS A 180 2.10 7.36 25.41
N ASN A 181 2.96 8.36 25.48
CA ASN A 181 4.40 8.20 25.29
C ASN A 181 5.14 7.96 26.64
N GLY A 182 6.36 7.47 26.60
CA GLY A 182 7.17 7.23 27.78
C GLY A 182 6.83 5.96 28.58
N VAL A 183 6.03 5.04 28.02
CA VAL A 183 5.68 3.74 28.62
C VAL A 183 6.13 2.57 27.76
N GLN A 184 6.11 1.35 28.29
CA GLN A 184 6.44 0.14 27.52
C GLN A 184 5.55 0.03 26.27
N TRP A 185 6.15 -0.08 25.10
CA TRP A 185 5.48 0.13 23.82
C TRP A 185 5.30 -1.12 22.93
N CYS A 186 5.49 -2.34 23.45
CA CYS A 186 5.25 -3.56 22.67
C CYS A 186 3.79 -3.68 22.17
N ALA A 187 2.81 -3.38 23.04
CA ALA A 187 1.41 -3.38 22.65
C ALA A 187 1.05 -2.18 21.74
N GLN A 188 1.67 -1.03 21.97
CA GLN A 188 1.49 0.15 21.13
C GLN A 188 1.97 -0.08 19.70
N SER A 189 3.20 -0.62 19.51
CA SER A 189 3.75 -0.91 18.18
C SER A 189 2.95 -1.97 17.44
N ALA A 190 2.51 -3.02 18.13
CA ALA A 190 1.67 -4.06 17.53
C ALA A 190 0.27 -3.53 17.14
N SER A 191 -0.31 -2.63 17.94
CA SER A 191 -1.57 -1.94 17.64
C SER A 191 -1.44 -1.00 16.45
N TRP A 192 -0.36 -0.23 16.41
CA TRP A 192 -0.05 0.69 15.31
C TRP A 192 0.17 -0.08 14.00
N ALA A 193 0.89 -1.20 14.02
CA ALA A 193 1.11 -2.04 12.84
C ALA A 193 -0.21 -2.56 12.27
N ALA A 194 -1.18 -2.95 13.13
CA ALA A 194 -2.51 -3.36 12.71
C ALA A 194 -3.28 -2.24 12.00
N TRP A 195 -3.21 -1.02 12.54
CA TRP A 195 -3.81 0.15 11.91
C TRP A 195 -3.15 0.48 10.57
N LEU A 196 -1.82 0.52 10.50
CA LEU A 196 -1.10 0.83 9.27
C LEU A 196 -1.36 -0.22 8.18
N ALA A 197 -1.39 -1.52 8.53
CA ALA A 197 -1.70 -2.58 7.59
C ALA A 197 -3.10 -2.41 6.97
N CYS A 198 -4.10 -2.08 7.79
CA CYS A 198 -5.47 -1.82 7.32
C CYS A 198 -5.54 -0.55 6.43
N LYS A 199 -4.76 0.48 6.76
CA LYS A 199 -4.64 1.69 5.93
C LYS A 199 -4.06 1.36 4.56
N ILE A 200 -2.91 0.66 4.51
CA ILE A 200 -2.25 0.24 3.27
C ILE A 200 -3.18 -0.66 2.43
N HIS A 201 -3.85 -1.63 3.06
CA HIS A 201 -4.81 -2.50 2.39
C HIS A 201 -5.96 -1.72 1.74
N SER A 202 -6.48 -0.72 2.46
CA SER A 202 -7.55 0.15 1.94
C SER A 202 -7.09 1.04 0.79
N GLU A 203 -5.84 1.49 0.83
CA GLU A 203 -5.24 2.29 -0.22
C GLU A 203 -4.96 1.45 -1.49
N LYS A 204 -4.51 0.20 -1.34
CA LYS A 204 -4.34 -0.73 -2.47
C LYS A 204 -5.64 -1.04 -3.20
N LYS A 205 -6.79 -1.01 -2.53
CA LYS A 205 -8.11 -1.21 -3.17
C LYS A 205 -8.58 0.00 -3.98
N LYS A 206 -7.88 1.13 -3.94
CA LYS A 206 -8.22 2.30 -4.76
C LYS A 206 -7.73 2.10 -6.18
N THR A 207 -8.59 1.57 -7.03
CA THR A 207 -8.42 1.60 -8.49
C THR A 207 -9.48 2.49 -9.08
N GLY A 208 -9.09 3.46 -9.89
CA GLY A 208 -10.02 4.39 -10.52
C GLY A 208 -9.50 5.83 -10.58
N TRP A 209 -10.38 6.68 -11.07
CA TRP A 209 -10.13 8.10 -11.20
C TRP A 209 -10.11 8.82 -9.86
N SER A 210 -9.23 9.79 -9.72
CA SER A 210 -9.14 10.71 -8.58
C SER A 210 -8.72 12.10 -9.06
N THR A 211 -9.04 13.14 -8.27
CA THR A 211 -8.65 14.52 -8.57
C THR A 211 -8.28 15.25 -7.28
N ASP A 212 -7.37 16.21 -7.39
CA ASP A 212 -7.06 17.17 -6.33
C ASP A 212 -7.84 18.49 -6.49
N GLY A 213 -8.80 18.54 -7.46
CA GLY A 213 -9.58 19.72 -7.79
C GLY A 213 -9.00 20.53 -8.96
N TYR A 214 -7.78 20.26 -9.39
CA TYR A 214 -7.11 20.90 -10.52
C TYR A 214 -6.75 19.90 -11.61
N GLU A 215 -6.13 18.76 -11.21
CA GLU A 215 -5.68 17.71 -12.09
C GLU A 215 -6.41 16.40 -11.85
N TRP A 216 -6.45 15.56 -12.88
CA TRP A 216 -7.00 14.22 -12.82
C TRP A 216 -5.87 13.19 -12.83
N TYR A 217 -6.06 12.15 -12.05
CA TYR A 217 -5.15 11.03 -11.85
C TYR A 217 -5.91 9.72 -12.01
N TYR A 218 -5.21 8.67 -12.36
CA TYR A 218 -5.74 7.31 -12.26
C TYR A 218 -4.85 6.48 -11.35
N GLN A 219 -5.47 5.69 -10.51
CA GLN A 219 -4.78 4.80 -9.58
C GLN A 219 -5.10 3.34 -9.92
N ILE A 220 -4.09 2.48 -9.79
CA ILE A 220 -4.25 1.02 -9.79
C ILE A 220 -3.67 0.54 -8.45
N ASP A 221 -4.51 -0.10 -7.64
CA ASP A 221 -4.14 -0.58 -6.31
C ASP A 221 -3.51 0.51 -5.41
N GLY A 222 -4.02 1.76 -5.52
CA GLY A 222 -3.55 2.90 -4.76
C GLY A 222 -2.26 3.55 -5.28
N VAL A 223 -1.71 3.06 -6.39
CA VAL A 223 -0.53 3.64 -7.04
C VAL A 223 -0.95 4.48 -8.23
N PHE A 224 -0.51 5.73 -8.28
CA PHE A 224 -0.76 6.62 -9.41
C PHE A 224 -0.07 6.11 -10.67
N VAL A 225 -0.83 6.03 -11.76
CA VAL A 225 -0.34 5.76 -13.11
C VAL A 225 0.52 6.93 -13.57
N LYS A 226 1.73 6.67 -14.10
CA LYS A 226 2.68 7.71 -14.53
C LYS A 226 3.42 7.29 -15.79
N ASN A 227 3.76 8.25 -16.66
CA ASN A 227 4.57 8.04 -17.87
C ASN A 227 4.07 6.87 -18.73
N GLN A 228 2.74 6.73 -18.89
CA GLN A 228 2.21 5.63 -19.69
C GLN A 228 0.81 5.92 -20.21
N TRP A 229 0.43 5.17 -21.23
CA TRP A 229 -0.92 5.09 -21.75
C TRP A 229 -1.71 4.02 -20.99
N LEU A 230 -3.01 4.26 -20.82
CA LEU A 230 -3.91 3.30 -20.18
C LEU A 230 -5.25 3.29 -20.91
N TYR A 231 -5.75 2.07 -21.16
CA TYR A 231 -7.07 1.86 -21.74
C TYR A 231 -8.08 1.68 -20.58
N ILE A 232 -9.00 2.65 -20.43
CA ILE A 232 -9.97 2.71 -19.35
C ILE A 232 -11.36 2.85 -19.94
N ASP A 233 -12.26 1.95 -19.62
CA ASP A 233 -13.68 1.98 -20.00
C ASP A 233 -13.89 2.22 -21.52
N GLY A 234 -13.07 1.56 -22.35
CA GLY A 234 -13.18 1.64 -23.81
C GLY A 234 -12.47 2.83 -24.47
N ARG A 235 -11.67 3.60 -23.73
CA ARG A 235 -10.92 4.76 -24.22
C ARG A 235 -9.47 4.78 -23.78
N TRP A 236 -8.60 5.37 -24.59
CA TRP A 236 -7.20 5.57 -24.23
C TRP A 236 -6.98 6.92 -23.54
N TYR A 237 -6.15 6.91 -22.52
CA TYR A 237 -5.70 8.07 -21.77
C TYR A 237 -4.20 8.02 -21.60
N ALA A 238 -3.54 9.18 -21.55
CA ALA A 238 -2.11 9.30 -21.27
C ALA A 238 -1.89 10.00 -19.94
N PHE A 239 -0.85 9.56 -19.21
CA PHE A 239 -0.45 10.15 -17.93
C PHE A 239 1.01 10.58 -18.00
N ASP A 240 1.29 11.79 -17.51
CA ASP A 240 2.64 12.37 -17.50
C ASP A 240 3.51 11.80 -16.34
N GLY A 241 4.74 12.31 -16.19
CA GLY A 241 5.68 11.89 -15.16
C GLY A 241 5.26 12.24 -13.73
N ALA A 242 4.40 13.23 -13.56
CA ALA A 242 3.79 13.57 -12.29
C ALA A 242 2.56 12.68 -11.96
N GLY A 243 1.98 12.06 -13.00
CA GLY A 243 0.76 11.25 -12.94
C GLY A 243 -0.49 12.03 -13.32
N HIS A 244 -0.36 13.24 -13.88
CA HIS A 244 -1.51 14.01 -14.35
C HIS A 244 -2.03 13.43 -15.66
N MET A 245 -3.34 13.38 -15.81
CA MET A 245 -3.99 13.04 -17.07
C MET A 245 -3.70 14.11 -18.11
N VAL A 246 -3.10 13.70 -19.23
CA VAL A 246 -2.71 14.60 -20.32
C VAL A 246 -3.95 15.07 -21.08
N ARG A 247 -3.93 16.33 -21.57
CA ARG A 247 -4.95 16.95 -22.40
C ARG A 247 -4.32 17.75 -23.53
N GLY A 248 -5.02 17.85 -24.65
CA GLY A 248 -4.53 18.55 -25.84
C GLY A 248 -3.49 17.73 -26.60
N TRP A 249 -2.62 18.42 -27.35
CA TRP A 249 -1.57 17.77 -28.13
C TRP A 249 -0.52 17.11 -27.23
N PHE A 250 -0.19 15.86 -27.54
CA PHE A 250 0.77 15.05 -26.79
C PHE A 250 1.69 14.29 -27.76
N LEU A 251 3.00 14.46 -27.59
CA LEU A 251 4.01 13.71 -28.35
C LEU A 251 4.42 12.45 -27.57
N SER A 252 4.26 11.30 -28.18
CA SER A 252 4.64 10.01 -27.63
C SER A 252 5.28 9.16 -28.73
N GLU A 253 6.49 8.62 -28.50
CA GLU A 253 7.21 7.77 -29.47
C GLU A 253 7.31 8.36 -30.89
N ASP A 254 7.64 9.68 -30.98
CA ASP A 254 7.77 10.47 -32.21
C ASP A 254 6.46 10.68 -33.01
N GLU A 255 5.31 10.29 -32.44
CA GLU A 255 3.99 10.54 -33.02
C GLU A 255 3.17 11.51 -32.16
N TRP A 256 2.38 12.36 -32.85
CA TRP A 256 1.47 13.28 -32.17
C TRP A 256 0.09 12.66 -31.99
N TYR A 257 -0.46 12.84 -30.81
CA TYR A 257 -1.82 12.45 -30.42
C TYR A 257 -2.57 13.66 -29.91
N TYR A 258 -3.90 13.60 -29.92
CA TYR A 258 -4.71 14.64 -29.32
C TYR A 258 -5.66 14.04 -28.27
N LEU A 259 -5.49 14.49 -27.03
CA LEU A 259 -6.33 14.12 -25.90
C LEU A 259 -7.41 15.20 -25.74
N ASN A 260 -8.67 14.81 -25.67
CA ASN A 260 -9.80 15.72 -25.52
C ASN A 260 -9.60 16.63 -24.29
N PRO A 261 -9.65 17.96 -24.43
CA PRO A 261 -9.45 18.88 -23.31
C PRO A 261 -10.51 18.75 -22.18
N GLU A 262 -11.69 18.25 -22.50
CA GLU A 262 -12.78 18.13 -21.52
C GLU A 262 -12.62 16.88 -20.65
N ASP A 263 -12.40 15.71 -21.25
CA ASP A 263 -12.39 14.42 -20.55
C ASP A 263 -11.06 13.66 -20.61
N GLY A 264 -10.06 14.15 -21.36
CA GLY A 264 -8.73 13.54 -21.49
C GLY A 264 -8.68 12.31 -22.38
N ALA A 265 -9.78 11.88 -22.99
CA ALA A 265 -9.78 10.72 -23.87
C ALA A 265 -9.06 11.01 -25.19
N MET A 266 -8.23 10.05 -25.66
CA MET A 266 -7.56 10.14 -26.97
C MET A 266 -8.61 10.15 -28.09
N LEU A 267 -8.48 11.10 -29.00
CA LEU A 267 -9.28 11.13 -30.23
C LEU A 267 -8.64 10.21 -31.28
N ASN A 268 -9.47 9.52 -32.03
CA ASN A 268 -9.06 8.68 -33.15
C ASN A 268 -10.14 8.61 -34.24
N ASP A 269 -9.78 8.19 -35.44
CA ASP A 269 -10.65 8.05 -36.62
C ASP A 269 -11.49 9.28 -36.92
N GLN A 270 -10.93 10.49 -36.74
CA GLN A 270 -11.70 11.70 -36.93
C GLN A 270 -10.85 12.91 -37.32
N TRP A 271 -11.53 13.90 -37.95
CA TRP A 271 -10.99 15.22 -38.20
C TRP A 271 -11.01 16.07 -36.94
N LEU A 272 -9.93 16.81 -36.74
CA LEU A 272 -9.77 17.79 -35.65
C LEU A 272 -9.50 19.17 -36.24
N GLU A 273 -10.34 20.14 -35.95
CA GLU A 273 -10.02 21.54 -36.16
C GLU A 273 -9.30 22.11 -34.95
N TYR A 274 -8.09 22.59 -35.17
CA TYR A 274 -7.29 23.22 -34.12
C TYR A 274 -6.59 24.47 -34.63
N ARG A 275 -6.91 25.61 -33.98
CA ARG A 275 -6.35 26.93 -34.34
C ARG A 275 -6.45 27.27 -35.82
N GLY A 276 -7.59 26.96 -36.44
CA GLY A 276 -7.87 27.25 -37.84
C GLY A 276 -7.18 26.33 -38.87
N SER A 277 -6.55 25.26 -38.43
CA SER A 277 -6.02 24.18 -39.27
C SER A 277 -6.75 22.88 -38.99
N TRP A 278 -6.88 22.03 -40.03
CA TRP A 278 -7.49 20.72 -39.93
C TRP A 278 -6.44 19.63 -39.90
N TYR A 279 -6.59 18.70 -38.97
CA TYR A 279 -5.75 17.51 -38.75
C TYR A 279 -6.61 16.26 -38.84
N TYR A 280 -6.04 15.13 -39.20
CA TYR A 280 -6.73 13.86 -39.12
C TYR A 280 -6.02 12.94 -38.11
N LEU A 281 -6.79 12.41 -37.17
CA LEU A 281 -6.31 11.43 -36.19
C LEU A 281 -6.68 10.04 -36.68
N THR A 282 -5.69 9.20 -36.89
CA THR A 282 -5.85 7.84 -37.44
C THR A 282 -6.56 6.90 -36.50
N HIS A 283 -6.79 5.68 -36.92
CA HIS A 283 -7.34 4.62 -36.08
C HIS A 283 -6.52 4.38 -34.81
N SER A 284 -5.20 4.47 -34.87
CA SER A 284 -4.31 4.36 -33.70
C SER A 284 -4.32 5.61 -32.81
N GLY A 285 -4.98 6.69 -33.21
CA GLY A 285 -4.95 8.02 -32.59
C GLY A 285 -3.79 8.91 -33.03
N ALA A 286 -2.80 8.37 -33.73
CA ALA A 286 -1.68 9.15 -34.24
C ALA A 286 -2.14 10.16 -35.28
N MET A 287 -1.57 11.37 -35.26
CA MET A 287 -1.80 12.41 -36.28
C MET A 287 -1.25 11.97 -37.62
N ALA A 288 -2.10 11.93 -38.65
CA ALA A 288 -1.68 11.67 -40.03
C ALA A 288 -0.69 12.73 -40.51
N LYS A 289 0.31 12.33 -41.27
CA LYS A 289 1.29 13.23 -41.93
C LYS A 289 1.83 12.63 -43.23
N ASN A 290 2.10 13.47 -44.24
CA ASN A 290 2.60 13.06 -45.53
C ASN A 290 1.75 11.97 -46.22
N THR A 291 0.43 12.04 -46.10
CA THR A 291 -0.46 10.98 -46.57
C THR A 291 -1.77 11.55 -47.10
N PHE A 292 -2.59 10.71 -47.72
CA PHE A 292 -3.95 11.06 -48.10
C PHE A 292 -4.96 10.43 -47.14
N VAL A 293 -6.00 11.19 -46.84
CA VAL A 293 -7.19 10.69 -46.15
C VAL A 293 -8.35 10.69 -47.14
N LYS A 294 -9.02 9.55 -47.28
CA LYS A 294 -10.23 9.43 -48.09
C LYS A 294 -11.43 9.81 -47.25
N ASP A 295 -12.08 10.90 -47.60
CA ASP A 295 -13.29 11.39 -46.95
C ASP A 295 -14.45 11.34 -47.95
N GLY A 296 -15.33 10.38 -47.78
CA GLY A 296 -16.35 10.05 -48.75
C GLY A 296 -15.76 9.68 -50.12
N ASN A 297 -16.08 10.46 -51.17
CA ASN A 297 -15.59 10.24 -52.53
C ASN A 297 -14.39 11.12 -52.88
N LYS A 298 -13.80 11.81 -51.96
CA LYS A 298 -12.69 12.76 -52.15
C LYS A 298 -11.45 12.34 -51.38
N TYR A 299 -10.32 12.88 -51.77
CA TYR A 299 -9.03 12.66 -51.09
C TYR A 299 -8.49 13.99 -50.57
N CYS A 300 -8.08 14.01 -49.33
CA CYS A 300 -7.50 15.15 -48.64
C CYS A 300 -6.02 14.88 -48.37
N TYR A 301 -5.11 15.72 -48.85
CA TYR A 301 -3.70 15.58 -48.56
C TYR A 301 -3.34 16.22 -47.23
N ILE A 302 -2.65 15.46 -46.39
CA ILE A 302 -2.08 15.90 -45.12
C ILE A 302 -0.59 16.10 -45.31
N ASP A 303 -0.10 17.29 -45.05
CA ASP A 303 1.29 17.67 -45.20
C ASP A 303 2.23 17.10 -44.11
N SER A 304 3.51 17.47 -44.11
CA SER A 304 4.51 17.06 -43.13
C SER A 304 4.23 17.57 -41.71
N ASP A 305 3.50 18.67 -41.60
CA ASP A 305 3.08 19.26 -40.32
C ASP A 305 1.77 18.67 -39.78
N GLY A 306 1.20 17.71 -40.53
CA GLY A 306 -0.08 17.07 -40.17
C GLY A 306 -1.31 17.91 -40.59
N LYS A 307 -1.14 18.98 -41.37
CA LYS A 307 -2.23 19.88 -41.78
C LYS A 307 -2.82 19.47 -43.11
N TRP A 308 -4.14 19.51 -43.18
CA TRP A 308 -4.82 19.42 -44.46
C TRP A 308 -4.57 20.69 -45.33
N ASP A 309 -4.16 20.48 -46.59
CA ASP A 309 -3.91 21.55 -47.56
C ASP A 309 -5.17 22.27 -48.06
N ARG A 310 -6.36 21.88 -47.54
CA ARG A 310 -7.69 22.40 -47.88
C ARG A 310 -8.10 22.20 -49.34
N GLN A 311 -7.50 21.24 -50.03
CA GLN A 311 -7.84 20.89 -51.40
C GLN A 311 -8.39 19.46 -51.46
N TYR A 312 -9.57 19.32 -52.06
CA TYR A 312 -10.13 18.00 -52.38
C TYR A 312 -9.62 17.52 -53.74
N ARG A 313 -9.27 16.24 -53.79
CA ARG A 313 -8.84 15.57 -55.03
C ARG A 313 -9.80 14.45 -55.37
N ASP A 314 -10.05 14.22 -56.67
CA ASP A 314 -10.95 13.18 -57.17
C ASP A 314 -10.25 11.81 -57.24
N SER A 315 -8.92 11.79 -57.35
CA SER A 315 -8.11 10.58 -57.43
C SER A 315 -6.72 10.80 -56.83
N VAL A 316 -6.05 9.72 -56.51
CA VAL A 316 -4.61 9.67 -56.15
C VAL A 316 -3.91 8.73 -57.12
N GLU A 317 -2.59 8.84 -57.25
CA GLU A 317 -1.78 7.94 -58.08
C GLU A 317 -1.94 6.47 -57.63
N PRO A 318 -1.99 5.52 -58.59
CA PRO A 318 -2.06 4.11 -58.27
C PRO A 318 -0.93 3.64 -57.35
N GLY A 319 -1.26 2.95 -56.27
CA GLY A 319 -0.31 2.50 -55.27
C GLY A 319 -0.03 3.47 -54.12
N THR A 320 -0.64 4.67 -54.12
CA THR A 320 -0.56 5.59 -52.99
C THR A 320 -1.29 5.00 -51.80
N GLU A 321 -0.62 4.99 -50.65
CA GLU A 321 -1.24 4.60 -49.36
C GLU A 321 -2.25 5.66 -48.93
N VAL A 322 -3.44 5.24 -48.58
CA VAL A 322 -4.57 6.13 -48.22
C VAL A 322 -5.22 5.65 -46.94
N ILE A 323 -5.35 6.53 -45.97
CA ILE A 323 -6.15 6.30 -44.77
C ILE A 323 -7.63 6.43 -45.15
N LYS A 324 -8.45 5.46 -44.76
CA LYS A 324 -9.90 5.52 -44.98
C LYS A 324 -10.56 6.13 -43.75
N HIS A 325 -11.30 7.20 -43.95
CA HIS A 325 -12.23 7.72 -42.98
C HIS A 325 -13.59 7.04 -43.21
N GLU A 326 -14.07 6.24 -42.25
CA GLU A 326 -15.35 5.52 -42.32
C GLU A 326 -16.53 6.36 -41.78
#